data_e16302a6ee156da409d401e74e0f7abc
#
_entry.id   e16302a6ee156da409d401e74e0f7abc
#
_cell.length_a   1.000
_cell.length_b   1.000
_cell.length_c   1.000
_cell.angle_alpha   90.00
_cell.angle_beta   90.00
_cell.angle_gamma   90.00
#
_symmetry.space_group_name_H-M   'P 1'
#
loop_
_entity.id
_entity.type
_entity.pdbx_description
1 polymer ?
#
loop_
_entity_poly.entity_id
_entity_poly.type
_entity_poly.pdbx_seq_one_letter_code
_entity_poly.pdbx_strand_id
1 'polypeptide(L)'
;MTTNHELFQRALPLLPGGVNSPVRAFKSVGGEPFFTARADGAYLWDVEGTRYIDYVGSWGPMIVGHNHPVVRAAVERAVRDGLSFGTPCAAEVVMAETITRLIPSIEMVRMVNSGTEATMSAIRLARGATGRSKIVKFEGCYHGHGDSFLVKASSGALTFGVPTSPGVPKANADLTLTLPYNDLAAAQALFAQQGNEIAGLIIEPVAGNMNCIPPVDGYLKGLRELCTQHGAVLIFDEVMTGFRVALGGAQSHYGVTPDLTTFGKIIGGGMPVGAYGGRRELMEQIAPSGPIYQAGTLSGNPVAMAAGLAMLELIQEPGFHERLAARTRLLCDGLQSVADGEGVAFSTNRVGGMFGLFFSTEKVRSYAQATAADVALFNRFFHGMLKRGVYLAPSAFEAGFMSSAHSDQDIADTLEAARSALRDARV
;
A
#
# COMPACT_ATOMS: atom_id res chain seq x y z
N MET A 1 -15.10 20.13 25.64
CA MET A 1 -14.32 19.68 24.45
C MET A 1 -15.21 18.72 23.67
N THR A 2 -15.18 18.76 22.35
CA THR A 2 -15.96 17.84 21.51
C THR A 2 -15.36 16.44 21.61
N THR A 3 -16.18 15.42 21.87
CA THR A 3 -15.72 14.03 22.00
C THR A 3 -15.61 13.32 20.64
N ASN A 4 -14.89 12.18 20.61
CA ASN A 4 -14.84 11.31 19.43
C ASN A 4 -16.25 10.88 18.99
N HIS A 5 -17.09 10.49 19.95
CA HIS A 5 -18.49 10.13 19.70
C HIS A 5 -19.29 11.27 19.05
N GLU A 6 -19.25 12.47 19.64
CA GLU A 6 -19.96 13.64 19.10
C GLU A 6 -19.54 13.98 17.67
N LEU A 7 -18.22 13.88 17.36
CA LEU A 7 -17.73 14.10 16.00
C LEU A 7 -18.21 13.02 15.04
N PHE A 8 -18.22 11.76 15.46
CA PHE A 8 -18.70 10.68 14.63
C PHE A 8 -20.19 10.80 14.33
N GLN A 9 -21.01 11.10 15.35
CA GLN A 9 -22.46 11.35 15.17
C GLN A 9 -22.74 12.53 14.22
N ARG A 10 -21.92 13.57 14.26
CA ARG A 10 -22.02 14.70 13.33
C ARG A 10 -21.55 14.35 11.92
N ALA A 11 -20.58 13.44 11.77
CA ALA A 11 -20.06 13.02 10.48
C ALA A 11 -21.02 12.09 9.72
N LEU A 12 -21.75 11.22 10.42
CA LEU A 12 -22.64 10.21 9.82
C LEU A 12 -23.65 10.77 8.80
N PRO A 13 -24.37 11.89 9.05
CA PRO A 13 -25.30 12.45 8.08
C PRO A 13 -24.63 13.21 6.92
N LEU A 14 -23.32 13.50 7.02
CA LEU A 14 -22.60 14.35 6.07
C LEU A 14 -21.63 13.56 5.18
N LEU A 15 -21.09 12.45 5.68
CA LEU A 15 -20.11 11.63 5.01
C LEU A 15 -20.59 10.17 4.98
N PRO A 16 -20.45 9.44 3.87
CA PRO A 16 -20.83 8.03 3.80
C PRO A 16 -20.11 7.22 4.88
N GLY A 17 -20.86 6.70 5.86
CA GLY A 17 -20.31 5.99 7.02
C GLY A 17 -19.45 6.85 7.96
N GLY A 18 -19.59 8.19 7.91
CA GLY A 18 -18.86 9.14 8.74
C GLY A 18 -17.40 9.36 8.35
N VAL A 19 -16.94 8.84 7.20
CA VAL A 19 -15.51 8.84 6.79
C VAL A 19 -15.33 9.08 5.29
N ASN A 20 -14.11 9.50 4.89
CA ASN A 20 -13.72 9.67 3.49
C ASN A 20 -12.96 8.43 2.92
N SER A 21 -12.80 7.37 3.72
CA SER A 21 -12.27 6.07 3.25
C SER A 21 -12.82 4.94 4.14
N PRO A 22 -13.37 3.84 3.54
CA PRO A 22 -14.21 2.87 4.26
C PRO A 22 -13.57 2.23 5.50
N VAL A 23 -12.28 1.89 5.43
CA VAL A 23 -11.57 1.21 6.52
C VAL A 23 -11.48 2.06 7.80
N ARG A 24 -11.52 3.41 7.67
CA ARG A 24 -11.47 4.35 8.81
C ARG A 24 -12.71 4.31 9.70
N ALA A 25 -13.81 3.71 9.24
CA ALA A 25 -15.07 3.63 9.99
C ALA A 25 -15.09 2.52 11.05
N PHE A 26 -14.01 1.77 11.26
CA PHE A 26 -13.91 0.63 12.18
C PHE A 26 -14.94 -0.49 11.96
N LYS A 27 -15.61 -0.48 10.80
CA LYS A 27 -16.69 -1.44 10.51
C LYS A 27 -16.22 -2.90 10.61
N SER A 28 -14.96 -3.19 10.25
CA SER A 28 -14.41 -4.55 10.29
C SER A 28 -14.11 -5.05 11.70
N VAL A 29 -13.79 -4.15 12.62
CA VAL A 29 -13.44 -4.48 14.02
C VAL A 29 -14.57 -4.17 15.01
N GLY A 30 -15.57 -3.39 14.57
CA GLY A 30 -16.66 -2.89 15.43
C GLY A 30 -16.24 -1.64 16.22
N GLY A 31 -17.21 -1.07 16.92
CA GLY A 31 -17.04 0.18 17.67
C GLY A 31 -17.05 1.43 16.80
N GLU A 32 -16.61 2.55 17.35
CA GLU A 32 -16.55 3.84 16.69
C GLU A 32 -15.09 4.30 16.53
N PRO A 33 -14.74 4.98 15.42
CA PRO A 33 -13.39 5.50 15.21
C PRO A 33 -13.12 6.70 16.11
N PHE A 34 -11.87 6.88 16.51
CA PHE A 34 -11.41 8.12 17.12
C PHE A 34 -11.07 9.17 16.04
N PHE A 35 -11.11 10.45 16.40
CA PHE A 35 -10.76 11.57 15.55
C PHE A 35 -9.41 12.14 15.97
N THR A 36 -8.43 12.10 15.08
CA THR A 36 -7.09 12.60 15.34
C THR A 36 -7.06 14.13 15.35
N ALA A 37 -6.57 14.72 16.44
CA ALA A 37 -6.34 16.16 16.57
C ALA A 37 -4.94 16.56 16.09
N ARG A 38 -3.92 15.72 16.35
CA ARG A 38 -2.53 15.96 15.92
C ARG A 38 -1.75 14.66 15.86
N ALA A 39 -0.62 14.71 15.15
CA ALA A 39 0.32 13.59 15.05
C ALA A 39 1.75 14.13 15.08
N ASP A 40 2.67 13.37 15.72
CA ASP A 40 4.08 13.72 15.76
C ASP A 40 4.93 12.47 16.02
N GLY A 41 6.04 12.30 15.31
CA GLY A 41 6.89 11.13 15.43
C GLY A 41 6.11 9.81 15.21
N ALA A 42 6.16 8.92 16.17
CA ALA A 42 5.46 7.63 16.14
C ALA A 42 4.03 7.69 16.71
N TYR A 43 3.49 8.88 16.99
CA TYR A 43 2.28 9.02 17.79
C TYR A 43 1.16 9.78 17.10
N LEU A 44 -0.09 9.37 17.42
CA LEU A 44 -1.32 10.12 17.21
C LEU A 44 -1.89 10.59 18.55
N TRP A 45 -2.59 11.72 18.56
CA TRP A 45 -3.44 12.15 19.66
C TRP A 45 -4.83 12.41 19.13
N ASP A 46 -5.82 11.84 19.79
CA ASP A 46 -7.20 12.11 19.45
C ASP A 46 -7.70 13.46 20.03
N VAL A 47 -8.93 13.82 19.73
CA VAL A 47 -9.55 15.07 20.18
C VAL A 47 -9.81 15.10 21.68
N GLU A 48 -9.78 13.97 22.36
CA GLU A 48 -9.91 13.82 23.82
C GLU A 48 -8.56 13.81 24.53
N GLY A 49 -7.45 13.87 23.75
CA GLY A 49 -6.09 13.94 24.27
C GLY A 49 -5.44 12.57 24.48
N THR A 50 -6.10 11.48 24.14
CA THR A 50 -5.52 10.14 24.24
C THR A 50 -4.40 9.97 23.21
N ARG A 51 -3.25 9.48 23.66
CA ARG A 51 -2.09 9.22 22.80
C ARG A 51 -2.04 7.75 22.39
N TYR A 52 -1.71 7.52 21.12
CA TYR A 52 -1.52 6.17 20.55
C TYR A 52 -0.16 6.05 19.88
N ILE A 53 0.56 4.93 20.12
CA ILE A 53 1.67 4.48 19.25
C ILE A 53 1.03 4.01 17.95
N ASP A 54 1.43 4.61 16.82
CA ASP A 54 0.75 4.42 15.52
C ASP A 54 1.52 3.49 14.59
N TYR A 55 1.01 2.29 14.37
CA TYR A 55 1.52 1.34 13.39
C TYR A 55 0.76 1.36 12.05
N VAL A 56 -0.14 2.31 11.85
CA VAL A 56 -0.83 2.54 10.56
C VAL A 56 -0.05 3.52 9.70
N GLY A 57 0.58 4.53 10.31
CA GLY A 57 1.44 5.49 9.62
C GLY A 57 0.78 6.14 8.42
N SER A 58 -0.50 6.55 8.56
CA SER A 58 -1.34 7.10 7.48
C SER A 58 -1.49 6.14 6.28
N TRP A 59 -1.51 4.81 6.54
CA TRP A 59 -1.54 3.73 5.53
C TRP A 59 -0.24 3.61 4.73
N GLY A 60 0.88 3.94 5.35
CA GLY A 60 2.21 3.70 4.83
C GLY A 60 3.07 4.92 4.46
N PRO A 61 2.57 6.13 4.15
CA PRO A 61 3.44 7.25 3.77
C PRO A 61 4.38 7.72 4.88
N MET A 62 4.05 7.56 6.17
CA MET A 62 4.82 8.12 7.29
C MET A 62 6.03 7.26 7.69
N ILE A 63 6.91 6.94 6.73
CA ILE A 63 8.08 6.09 6.96
C ILE A 63 9.10 6.71 7.93
N VAL A 64 9.18 8.04 8.00
CA VAL A 64 10.03 8.78 8.95
C VAL A 64 9.26 9.25 10.18
N GLY A 65 8.00 8.82 10.35
CA GLY A 65 7.09 9.30 11.37
C GLY A 65 6.27 10.51 10.91
N HIS A 66 5.33 10.89 11.77
CA HIS A 66 4.46 12.05 11.52
C HIS A 66 5.20 13.37 11.72
N ASN A 67 4.77 14.40 10.98
CA ASN A 67 5.18 15.79 11.18
C ASN A 67 6.71 15.98 11.23
N HIS A 68 7.47 15.21 10.45
CA HIS A 68 8.93 15.30 10.45
C HIS A 68 9.39 16.73 10.11
N PRO A 69 10.27 17.35 10.92
CA PRO A 69 10.59 18.78 10.80
C PRO A 69 11.15 19.18 9.43
N VAL A 70 11.94 18.32 8.79
CA VAL A 70 12.51 18.59 7.45
C VAL A 70 11.39 18.60 6.39
N VAL A 71 10.47 17.65 6.43
CA VAL A 71 9.34 17.57 5.48
C VAL A 71 8.42 18.78 5.69
N ARG A 72 8.07 19.07 6.95
CA ARG A 72 7.23 20.24 7.29
C ARG A 72 7.87 21.55 6.79
N ALA A 73 9.14 21.77 7.06
CA ALA A 73 9.84 22.97 6.62
C ALA A 73 9.89 23.10 5.09
N ALA A 74 10.00 22.00 4.35
CA ALA A 74 9.92 22.00 2.89
C ALA A 74 8.53 22.43 2.39
N VAL A 75 7.46 21.90 3.00
CA VAL A 75 6.07 22.29 2.71
C VAL A 75 5.85 23.77 3.03
N GLU A 76 6.27 24.25 4.21
CA GLU A 76 6.13 25.65 4.63
C GLU A 76 6.82 26.62 3.66
N ARG A 77 7.98 26.25 3.12
CA ARG A 77 8.68 27.04 2.08
C ARG A 77 7.86 27.06 0.78
N ALA A 78 7.45 25.89 0.30
CA ALA A 78 6.72 25.79 -0.97
C ALA A 78 5.40 26.55 -0.96
N VAL A 79 4.66 26.53 0.16
CA VAL A 79 3.39 27.24 0.31
C VAL A 79 3.55 28.75 0.16
N ARG A 80 4.69 29.34 0.54
CA ARG A 80 4.95 30.78 0.40
C ARG A 80 5.02 31.22 -1.07
N ASP A 81 5.45 30.34 -1.97
CA ASP A 81 5.57 30.62 -3.40
C ASP A 81 4.30 30.31 -4.18
N GLY A 82 3.35 29.60 -3.57
CA GLY A 82 2.04 29.26 -4.15
C GLY A 82 1.70 27.78 -4.04
N LEU A 83 0.39 27.48 -4.12
CA LEU A 83 -0.13 26.12 -3.91
C LEU A 83 -0.20 25.30 -5.21
N SER A 84 -0.44 25.98 -6.34
CA SER A 84 -0.60 25.34 -7.66
C SER A 84 -0.46 26.40 -8.75
N PHE A 85 0.20 26.04 -9.87
CA PHE A 85 0.53 27.02 -10.90
C PHE A 85 -0.22 26.80 -12.23
N GLY A 86 -0.66 25.58 -12.52
CA GLY A 86 -1.20 25.22 -13.85
C GLY A 86 -0.16 25.23 -14.97
N THR A 87 1.12 25.33 -14.60
CA THR A 87 2.31 25.28 -15.45
C THR A 87 3.34 24.34 -14.84
N PRO A 88 4.29 23.78 -15.61
CA PRO A 88 5.39 23.02 -15.04
C PRO A 88 6.21 23.82 -14.04
N CYS A 89 6.75 23.17 -13.01
CA CYS A 89 7.68 23.77 -12.07
C CYS A 89 8.97 22.96 -11.93
N ALA A 90 10.05 23.59 -11.49
CA ALA A 90 11.36 22.95 -11.36
C ALA A 90 11.35 21.72 -10.45
N ALA A 91 10.53 21.72 -9.41
CA ALA A 91 10.41 20.60 -8.46
C ALA A 91 9.90 19.31 -9.11
N GLU A 92 9.11 19.39 -10.18
CA GLU A 92 8.68 18.22 -10.96
C GLU A 92 9.85 17.55 -11.68
N VAL A 93 10.76 18.35 -12.24
CA VAL A 93 11.96 17.84 -12.91
C VAL A 93 12.87 17.14 -11.89
N VAL A 94 13.14 17.78 -10.75
CA VAL A 94 13.96 17.21 -9.67
C VAL A 94 13.32 15.91 -9.12
N MET A 95 11.98 15.85 -9.01
CA MET A 95 11.29 14.64 -8.59
C MET A 95 11.47 13.51 -9.62
N ALA A 96 11.34 13.81 -10.92
CA ALA A 96 11.54 12.83 -11.98
C ALA A 96 12.98 12.31 -11.99
N GLU A 97 13.98 13.19 -11.90
CA GLU A 97 15.40 12.84 -11.79
C GLU A 97 15.67 11.96 -10.55
N THR A 98 15.06 12.29 -9.42
CA THR A 98 15.22 11.54 -8.18
C THR A 98 14.63 10.13 -8.32
N ILE A 99 13.42 9.98 -8.84
CA ILE A 99 12.78 8.67 -9.03
C ILE A 99 13.58 7.82 -10.03
N THR A 100 13.97 8.38 -11.19
CA THR A 100 14.73 7.64 -12.22
C THR A 100 16.10 7.21 -11.72
N ARG A 101 16.76 8.01 -10.88
CA ARG A 101 18.03 7.65 -10.26
C ARG A 101 17.90 6.54 -9.21
N LEU A 102 16.84 6.56 -8.41
CA LEU A 102 16.66 5.63 -7.30
C LEU A 102 16.03 4.30 -7.72
N ILE A 103 15.25 4.28 -8.79
CA ILE A 103 14.54 3.11 -9.30
C ILE A 103 15.01 2.80 -10.73
N PRO A 104 15.97 1.87 -10.92
CA PRO A 104 16.62 1.65 -12.21
C PRO A 104 15.70 1.19 -13.37
N SER A 105 14.54 0.62 -13.07
CA SER A 105 13.54 0.25 -14.10
C SER A 105 12.78 1.46 -14.66
N ILE A 106 12.92 2.64 -14.05
CA ILE A 106 12.20 3.85 -14.45
C ILE A 106 13.11 4.72 -15.32
N GLU A 107 12.90 4.65 -16.62
CA GLU A 107 13.58 5.53 -17.58
C GLU A 107 12.82 6.84 -17.83
N MET A 108 11.49 6.82 -17.58
CA MET A 108 10.59 7.97 -17.69
C MET A 108 9.44 7.82 -16.70
N VAL A 109 8.98 8.92 -16.09
CA VAL A 109 7.93 8.93 -15.06
C VAL A 109 6.91 10.04 -15.33
N ARG A 110 5.64 9.77 -14.96
CA ARG A 110 4.55 10.75 -14.97
C ARG A 110 3.93 10.83 -13.56
N MET A 111 3.85 12.05 -13.04
CA MET A 111 3.18 12.34 -11.78
C MET A 111 1.67 12.37 -11.96
N VAL A 112 0.95 11.89 -10.93
CA VAL A 112 -0.51 11.94 -10.78
C VAL A 112 -0.85 12.24 -9.31
N ASN A 113 -2.14 12.24 -8.92
CA ASN A 113 -2.53 12.67 -7.57
C ASN A 113 -2.84 11.52 -6.60
N SER A 114 -2.90 10.29 -7.07
CA SER A 114 -3.19 9.11 -6.24
C SER A 114 -2.65 7.82 -6.83
N GLY A 115 -2.52 6.79 -5.99
CA GLY A 115 -2.21 5.44 -6.47
C GLY A 115 -3.25 4.89 -7.44
N THR A 116 -4.54 5.22 -7.26
CA THR A 116 -5.62 4.84 -8.19
C THR A 116 -5.39 5.42 -9.58
N GLU A 117 -5.03 6.71 -9.68
CA GLU A 117 -4.72 7.32 -10.98
C GLU A 117 -3.47 6.69 -11.61
N ALA A 118 -2.46 6.36 -10.81
CA ALA A 118 -1.25 5.71 -11.29
C ALA A 118 -1.54 4.32 -11.89
N THR A 119 -2.23 3.46 -11.16
CA THR A 119 -2.56 2.11 -11.61
C THR A 119 -3.53 2.10 -12.79
N MET A 120 -4.56 2.95 -12.75
CA MET A 120 -5.49 3.15 -13.87
C MET A 120 -4.77 3.58 -15.14
N SER A 121 -3.79 4.48 -15.03
CA SER A 121 -3.00 4.97 -16.16
C SER A 121 -2.03 3.90 -16.67
N ALA A 122 -1.41 3.14 -15.78
CA ALA A 122 -0.50 2.06 -16.15
C ALA A 122 -1.20 0.95 -16.95
N ILE A 123 -2.41 0.52 -16.55
CA ILE A 123 -3.14 -0.50 -17.32
C ILE A 123 -3.68 0.06 -18.64
N ARG A 124 -4.07 1.36 -18.68
CA ARG A 124 -4.43 2.01 -19.95
C ARG A 124 -3.25 2.02 -20.90
N LEU A 125 -2.07 2.35 -20.39
CA LEU A 125 -0.83 2.31 -21.16
C LEU A 125 -0.52 0.89 -21.66
N ALA A 126 -0.61 -0.12 -20.81
CA ALA A 126 -0.40 -1.52 -21.20
C ALA A 126 -1.37 -1.95 -22.32
N ARG A 127 -2.66 -1.60 -22.20
CA ARG A 127 -3.66 -1.88 -23.24
C ARG A 127 -3.34 -1.15 -24.55
N GLY A 128 -3.02 0.12 -24.49
CA GLY A 128 -2.69 0.92 -25.67
C GLY A 128 -1.42 0.44 -26.38
N ALA A 129 -0.39 0.13 -25.63
CA ALA A 129 0.91 -0.31 -26.14
C ALA A 129 0.85 -1.71 -26.79
N THR A 130 0.03 -2.60 -26.27
CA THR A 130 -0.09 -3.98 -26.77
C THR A 130 -1.22 -4.18 -27.77
N GLY A 131 -2.18 -3.25 -27.83
CA GLY A 131 -3.43 -3.42 -28.60
C GLY A 131 -4.37 -4.49 -28.01
N ARG A 132 -4.12 -4.97 -26.79
CA ARG A 132 -4.89 -6.02 -26.13
C ARG A 132 -5.77 -5.44 -25.03
N SER A 133 -6.81 -6.19 -24.61
CA SER A 133 -7.82 -5.66 -23.69
C SER A 133 -7.77 -6.25 -22.29
N LYS A 134 -7.37 -7.53 -22.15
CA LYS A 134 -7.41 -8.23 -20.85
C LYS A 134 -6.23 -7.85 -19.96
N ILE A 135 -6.49 -7.76 -18.66
CA ILE A 135 -5.46 -7.62 -17.63
C ILE A 135 -5.57 -8.74 -16.62
N VAL A 136 -4.45 -9.08 -15.99
CA VAL A 136 -4.39 -10.03 -14.88
C VAL A 136 -4.10 -9.27 -13.60
N LYS A 137 -4.83 -9.60 -12.53
CA LYS A 137 -4.55 -9.18 -11.14
C LYS A 137 -4.63 -10.39 -10.20
N PHE A 138 -4.35 -10.19 -8.91
CA PHE A 138 -4.35 -11.26 -7.92
C PHE A 138 -5.40 -11.04 -6.84
N GLU A 139 -5.96 -12.15 -6.31
CA GLU A 139 -6.87 -12.15 -5.16
C GLU A 139 -6.21 -11.45 -3.97
N GLY A 140 -7.00 -10.68 -3.23
CA GLY A 140 -6.52 -9.96 -2.06
C GLY A 140 -5.66 -8.73 -2.37
N CYS A 141 -5.17 -8.55 -3.60
CA CYS A 141 -4.46 -7.34 -4.01
C CYS A 141 -5.42 -6.21 -4.35
N TYR A 142 -5.05 -4.98 -3.94
CA TYR A 142 -5.80 -3.76 -4.20
C TYR A 142 -4.97 -2.78 -5.04
N HIS A 143 -5.54 -2.33 -6.14
CA HIS A 143 -4.89 -1.42 -7.09
C HIS A 143 -5.67 -0.12 -7.30
N GLY A 144 -6.34 0.36 -6.25
CA GLY A 144 -7.22 1.52 -6.35
C GLY A 144 -8.65 1.14 -6.74
N HIS A 145 -9.50 2.16 -6.90
CA HIS A 145 -10.95 2.00 -7.10
C HIS A 145 -11.40 2.31 -8.54
N GLY A 146 -10.51 2.16 -9.52
CA GLY A 146 -10.89 2.15 -10.93
C GLY A 146 -11.68 0.89 -11.29
N ASP A 147 -12.66 1.00 -12.19
CA ASP A 147 -13.60 -0.09 -12.54
C ASP A 147 -12.91 -1.41 -12.90
N SER A 148 -11.75 -1.33 -13.57
CA SER A 148 -10.97 -2.52 -13.95
C SER A 148 -10.42 -3.30 -12.73
N PHE A 149 -10.37 -2.70 -11.54
CA PHE A 149 -9.80 -3.32 -10.35
C PHE A 149 -10.84 -3.75 -9.33
N LEU A 150 -12.06 -3.22 -9.41
CA LEU A 150 -13.17 -3.59 -8.54
C LEU A 150 -13.84 -4.89 -9.04
N VAL A 151 -13.02 -5.91 -9.20
CA VAL A 151 -13.39 -7.23 -9.70
C VAL A 151 -12.90 -8.28 -8.72
N LYS A 152 -13.79 -9.20 -8.35
CA LYS A 152 -13.48 -10.37 -7.54
C LYS A 152 -13.63 -11.62 -8.38
N ALA A 153 -12.63 -12.50 -8.39
CA ALA A 153 -12.81 -13.86 -8.91
C ALA A 153 -13.68 -14.67 -7.94
N SER A 154 -14.58 -15.45 -8.47
CA SER A 154 -15.15 -16.57 -7.73
C SER A 154 -14.05 -17.64 -7.54
N SER A 155 -14.15 -18.40 -6.43
CA SER A 155 -13.28 -19.53 -6.11
C SER A 155 -13.44 -20.66 -7.13
N GLY A 156 -12.77 -20.55 -8.25
CA GLY A 156 -12.81 -21.53 -9.33
C GLY A 156 -11.94 -21.01 -10.48
N ALA A 157 -10.89 -21.75 -10.77
CA ALA A 157 -9.92 -21.43 -11.80
C ALA A 157 -10.58 -20.92 -13.09
N LEU A 158 -10.03 -19.85 -13.66
CA LEU A 158 -10.33 -19.37 -14.99
C LEU A 158 -11.76 -18.78 -15.20
N THR A 159 -12.44 -18.31 -14.18
CA THR A 159 -13.74 -17.66 -14.32
C THR A 159 -13.58 -16.17 -14.56
N PHE A 160 -14.39 -15.64 -15.50
CA PHE A 160 -14.56 -14.20 -15.73
C PHE A 160 -14.91 -13.49 -14.42
N GLY A 161 -14.27 -12.36 -14.18
CA GLY A 161 -14.41 -11.60 -12.95
C GLY A 161 -15.85 -11.21 -12.64
N VAL A 162 -16.23 -11.35 -11.38
CA VAL A 162 -17.51 -10.82 -10.88
C VAL A 162 -17.23 -9.45 -10.27
N PRO A 163 -18.00 -8.39 -10.63
CA PRO A 163 -17.84 -7.08 -10.00
C PRO A 163 -17.96 -7.18 -8.47
N THR A 164 -17.00 -6.59 -7.76
CA THR A 164 -17.04 -6.49 -6.29
C THR A 164 -17.90 -5.33 -5.83
N SER A 165 -18.13 -4.36 -6.74
CA SER A 165 -18.89 -3.16 -6.46
C SER A 165 -20.07 -3.05 -7.42
N PRO A 166 -21.29 -2.79 -6.93
CA PRO A 166 -22.37 -2.30 -7.76
C PRO A 166 -21.94 -1.05 -8.52
N GLY A 167 -22.37 -0.92 -9.77
CA GLY A 167 -21.98 0.19 -10.64
C GLY A 167 -20.81 -0.10 -11.58
N VAL A 168 -20.04 -1.18 -11.37
CA VAL A 168 -19.05 -1.65 -12.35
C VAL A 168 -19.75 -2.44 -13.44
N PRO A 169 -19.69 -2.01 -14.73
CA PRO A 169 -20.29 -2.74 -15.82
C PRO A 169 -19.65 -4.12 -15.98
N LYS A 170 -20.49 -5.14 -16.26
CA LYS A 170 -20.00 -6.52 -16.48
C LYS A 170 -18.96 -6.57 -17.61
N ALA A 171 -19.13 -5.80 -18.67
CA ALA A 171 -18.18 -5.74 -19.78
C ALA A 171 -16.76 -5.29 -19.35
N ASN A 172 -16.66 -4.39 -18.35
CA ASN A 172 -15.36 -4.00 -17.79
C ASN A 172 -14.79 -5.11 -16.89
N ALA A 173 -15.65 -5.73 -16.07
CA ALA A 173 -15.26 -6.83 -15.20
C ALA A 173 -14.74 -8.05 -15.99
N ASP A 174 -15.35 -8.38 -17.12
CA ASP A 174 -14.96 -9.51 -17.97
C ASP A 174 -13.54 -9.37 -18.59
N LEU A 175 -13.01 -8.15 -18.61
CA LEU A 175 -11.65 -7.87 -19.10
C LEU A 175 -10.57 -8.01 -18.00
N THR A 176 -10.96 -8.31 -16.77
CA THR A 176 -10.03 -8.49 -15.66
C THR A 176 -10.05 -9.93 -15.18
N LEU A 177 -8.92 -10.59 -15.38
CA LEU A 177 -8.69 -11.99 -14.96
C LEU A 177 -8.02 -11.96 -13.59
N THR A 178 -8.53 -12.76 -12.65
CA THR A 178 -7.99 -12.80 -11.29
C THR A 178 -7.41 -14.18 -10.99
N LEU A 179 -6.21 -14.21 -10.42
CA LEU A 179 -5.48 -15.41 -10.05
C LEU A 179 -5.21 -15.46 -8.55
N PRO A 180 -5.01 -16.64 -7.95
CA PRO A 180 -4.49 -16.76 -6.60
C PRO A 180 -3.07 -16.19 -6.51
N TYR A 181 -2.79 -15.44 -5.43
CA TYR A 181 -1.45 -14.94 -5.14
C TYR A 181 -0.54 -16.10 -4.69
N ASN A 182 0.72 -16.09 -5.11
CA ASN A 182 1.71 -17.15 -4.88
C ASN A 182 1.42 -18.49 -5.60
N ASP A 183 0.55 -18.51 -6.60
CA ASP A 183 0.29 -19.68 -7.44
C ASP A 183 0.80 -19.43 -8.87
N LEU A 184 2.07 -19.77 -9.10
CA LEU A 184 2.68 -19.65 -10.43
C LEU A 184 2.07 -20.62 -11.46
N ALA A 185 1.63 -21.80 -11.01
CA ALA A 185 1.03 -22.80 -11.91
C ALA A 185 -0.30 -22.31 -12.49
N ALA A 186 -1.13 -21.64 -11.66
CA ALA A 186 -2.37 -21.00 -12.14
C ALA A 186 -2.05 -19.90 -13.17
N ALA A 187 -1.00 -19.11 -12.96
CA ALA A 187 -0.59 -18.10 -13.92
C ALA A 187 -0.11 -18.73 -15.24
N GLN A 188 0.70 -19.79 -15.19
CA GLN A 188 1.15 -20.53 -16.36
C GLN A 188 -0.03 -21.10 -17.17
N ALA A 189 -0.99 -21.73 -16.48
CA ALA A 189 -2.18 -22.28 -17.13
C ALA A 189 -3.04 -21.20 -17.82
N LEU A 190 -3.21 -20.02 -17.18
CA LEU A 190 -3.93 -18.90 -17.78
C LEU A 190 -3.21 -18.37 -19.02
N PHE A 191 -1.91 -18.13 -18.92
CA PHE A 191 -1.12 -17.62 -20.05
C PHE A 191 -1.04 -18.61 -21.21
N ALA A 192 -0.99 -19.91 -20.96
CA ALA A 192 -1.06 -20.92 -22.01
C ALA A 192 -2.38 -20.88 -22.81
N GLN A 193 -3.48 -20.50 -22.14
CA GLN A 193 -4.80 -20.44 -22.79
C GLN A 193 -5.10 -19.09 -23.44
N GLN A 194 -4.72 -17.98 -22.82
CA GLN A 194 -5.17 -16.63 -23.19
C GLN A 194 -4.02 -15.60 -23.26
N GLY A 195 -2.75 -16.02 -23.20
CA GLY A 195 -1.61 -15.12 -23.11
C GLY A 195 -1.56 -14.06 -24.24
N ASN A 196 -2.05 -14.39 -25.43
CA ASN A 196 -2.11 -13.48 -26.58
C ASN A 196 -3.18 -12.38 -26.46
N GLU A 197 -4.09 -12.49 -25.50
CA GLU A 197 -5.15 -11.50 -25.24
C GLU A 197 -4.82 -10.61 -24.04
N ILE A 198 -3.80 -10.98 -23.26
CA ILE A 198 -3.42 -10.28 -22.03
C ILE A 198 -2.52 -9.09 -22.38
N ALA A 199 -3.01 -7.89 -22.10
CA ALA A 199 -2.27 -6.63 -22.24
C ALA A 199 -1.19 -6.48 -21.18
N GLY A 200 -1.51 -6.84 -19.95
CA GLY A 200 -0.58 -6.74 -18.81
C GLY A 200 -1.04 -7.51 -17.59
N LEU A 201 -0.08 -7.71 -16.71
CA LEU A 201 -0.26 -8.31 -15.40
C LEU A 201 0.18 -7.29 -14.35
N ILE A 202 -0.72 -6.96 -13.42
CA ILE A 202 -0.43 -6.05 -12.30
C ILE A 202 -0.38 -6.84 -10.99
N ILE A 203 0.63 -6.58 -10.18
CA ILE A 203 0.83 -7.26 -8.90
C ILE A 203 1.41 -6.31 -7.84
N GLU A 204 0.94 -6.42 -6.60
CA GLU A 204 1.68 -5.94 -5.44
C GLU A 204 2.85 -6.93 -5.20
N PRO A 205 4.12 -6.54 -5.37
CA PRO A 205 5.24 -7.49 -5.20
C PRO A 205 5.38 -8.02 -3.77
N VAL A 206 4.87 -7.29 -2.78
CA VAL A 206 4.47 -7.78 -1.47
C VAL A 206 3.03 -7.34 -1.27
N ALA A 207 2.11 -8.28 -1.14
CA ALA A 207 0.72 -7.94 -0.92
C ALA A 207 0.54 -7.28 0.46
N GLY A 208 -0.13 -6.12 0.48
CA GLY A 208 -0.36 -5.33 1.68
C GLY A 208 -1.85 -5.11 2.00
N ASN A 209 -2.74 -5.53 1.10
CA ASN A 209 -4.19 -5.36 1.21
C ASN A 209 -4.94 -6.67 1.55
N MET A 210 -4.21 -7.74 1.79
CA MET A 210 -4.66 -8.96 2.44
C MET A 210 -3.77 -9.28 3.65
N ASN A 211 -3.40 -8.23 4.40
CA ASN A 211 -2.32 -8.20 5.36
C ASN A 211 -0.94 -8.26 4.65
N CYS A 212 0.18 -8.45 5.34
CA CYS A 212 1.49 -8.50 4.70
C CYS A 212 1.81 -9.93 4.26
N ILE A 213 1.72 -10.19 2.95
CA ILE A 213 2.06 -11.50 2.38
C ILE A 213 3.19 -11.34 1.35
N PRO A 214 4.41 -11.79 1.66
CA PRO A 214 5.52 -11.78 0.71
C PRO A 214 5.33 -12.82 -0.40
N PRO A 215 5.94 -12.61 -1.58
CA PRO A 215 5.99 -13.60 -2.62
C PRO A 215 6.82 -14.80 -2.17
N VAL A 216 6.44 -16.00 -2.60
CA VAL A 216 7.29 -17.20 -2.44
C VAL A 216 8.46 -17.14 -3.41
N ASP A 217 9.52 -17.88 -3.09
CA ASP A 217 10.73 -17.90 -3.90
C ASP A 217 10.42 -18.28 -5.36
N GLY A 218 11.00 -17.52 -6.30
CA GLY A 218 10.82 -17.71 -7.74
C GLY A 218 9.51 -17.20 -8.33
N TYR A 219 8.51 -16.82 -7.51
CA TYR A 219 7.19 -16.42 -8.00
C TYR A 219 7.24 -15.19 -8.90
N LEU A 220 7.81 -14.08 -8.43
CA LEU A 220 7.90 -12.85 -9.22
C LEU A 220 8.75 -13.04 -10.48
N LYS A 221 9.83 -13.85 -10.40
CA LYS A 221 10.66 -14.16 -11.54
C LYS A 221 9.88 -14.96 -12.59
N GLY A 222 9.10 -15.96 -12.17
CA GLY A 222 8.23 -16.73 -13.06
C GLY A 222 7.17 -15.87 -13.75
N LEU A 223 6.56 -14.91 -13.03
CA LEU A 223 5.62 -13.96 -13.64
C LEU A 223 6.31 -13.04 -14.66
N ARG A 224 7.55 -12.59 -14.38
CA ARG A 224 8.35 -11.81 -15.35
C ARG A 224 8.61 -12.62 -16.63
N GLU A 225 9.00 -13.86 -16.48
CA GLU A 225 9.28 -14.78 -17.62
C GLU A 225 8.02 -15.00 -18.47
N LEU A 226 6.86 -15.26 -17.84
CA LEU A 226 5.57 -15.39 -18.53
C LEU A 226 5.19 -14.12 -19.31
N CYS A 227 5.28 -12.96 -18.68
CA CYS A 227 4.99 -11.70 -19.36
C CYS A 227 5.91 -11.47 -20.55
N THR A 228 7.20 -11.77 -20.42
CA THR A 228 8.18 -11.64 -21.50
C THR A 228 7.85 -12.60 -22.66
N GLN A 229 7.56 -13.87 -22.35
CA GLN A 229 7.23 -14.87 -23.36
C GLN A 229 5.99 -14.53 -24.17
N HIS A 230 4.98 -13.93 -23.56
CA HIS A 230 3.71 -13.61 -24.21
C HIS A 230 3.58 -12.15 -24.65
N GLY A 231 4.61 -11.33 -24.46
CA GLY A 231 4.59 -9.90 -24.79
C GLY A 231 3.54 -9.11 -24.01
N ALA A 232 3.24 -9.52 -22.79
CA ALA A 232 2.39 -8.80 -21.84
C ALA A 232 3.24 -7.85 -20.98
N VAL A 233 2.67 -6.70 -20.61
CA VAL A 233 3.36 -5.73 -19.75
C VAL A 233 3.30 -6.18 -18.29
N LEU A 234 4.43 -6.37 -17.64
CA LEU A 234 4.50 -6.60 -16.19
C LEU A 234 4.49 -5.26 -15.46
N ILE A 235 3.49 -5.06 -14.59
CA ILE A 235 3.32 -3.85 -13.79
C ILE A 235 3.50 -4.22 -12.31
N PHE A 236 4.52 -3.63 -11.67
CA PHE A 236 4.62 -3.69 -10.21
C PHE A 236 3.86 -2.52 -9.59
N ASP A 237 2.83 -2.85 -8.82
CA ASP A 237 2.18 -1.89 -7.95
C ASP A 237 3.02 -1.70 -6.69
N GLU A 238 3.88 -0.70 -6.74
CA GLU A 238 4.74 -0.30 -5.63
C GLU A 238 4.19 0.93 -4.89
N VAL A 239 2.91 1.18 -4.96
CA VAL A 239 2.26 2.25 -4.20
C VAL A 239 2.50 2.07 -2.69
N MET A 240 2.58 0.82 -2.20
CA MET A 240 2.87 0.53 -0.80
C MET A 240 4.33 0.16 -0.57
N THR A 241 4.93 -0.64 -1.42
CA THR A 241 6.28 -1.21 -1.26
C THR A 241 7.40 -0.29 -1.73
N GLY A 242 7.12 0.59 -2.68
CA GLY A 242 8.09 1.52 -3.24
C GLY A 242 8.70 2.41 -2.16
N PHE A 243 10.03 2.45 -2.11
CA PHE A 243 10.81 3.19 -1.10
C PHE A 243 10.59 2.73 0.36
N ARG A 244 9.75 1.73 0.59
CA ARG A 244 9.45 1.21 1.93
C ARG A 244 10.22 -0.06 2.27
N VAL A 245 10.23 -1.04 1.37
CA VAL A 245 10.89 -2.33 1.64
C VAL A 245 12.39 -2.26 1.39
N ALA A 246 12.78 -1.40 0.48
CA ALA A 246 14.17 -1.00 0.17
C ALA A 246 14.14 0.35 -0.53
N LEU A 247 15.28 1.03 -0.65
CA LEU A 247 15.39 2.31 -1.35
C LEU A 247 14.98 2.19 -2.82
N GLY A 248 15.37 1.11 -3.49
CA GLY A 248 14.96 0.79 -4.87
C GLY A 248 13.65 0.01 -4.98
N GLY A 249 12.79 0.03 -3.93
CA GLY A 249 11.52 -0.67 -3.89
C GLY A 249 11.64 -2.19 -3.81
N ALA A 250 10.50 -2.88 -3.95
CA ALA A 250 10.45 -4.34 -3.95
C ALA A 250 11.16 -4.94 -5.16
N GLN A 251 11.16 -4.27 -6.30
CA GLN A 251 11.88 -4.72 -7.49
C GLN A 251 13.38 -4.89 -7.22
N SER A 252 13.99 -3.98 -6.48
CA SER A 252 15.40 -4.09 -6.06
C SER A 252 15.58 -5.19 -5.00
N HIS A 253 14.65 -5.29 -4.06
CA HIS A 253 14.70 -6.29 -2.98
C HIS A 253 14.63 -7.73 -3.52
N TYR A 254 13.80 -7.99 -4.53
CA TYR A 254 13.62 -9.32 -5.12
C TYR A 254 14.41 -9.55 -6.41
N GLY A 255 15.11 -8.53 -6.92
CA GLY A 255 15.92 -8.65 -8.16
C GLY A 255 15.07 -8.90 -9.41
N VAL A 256 13.87 -8.36 -9.49
CA VAL A 256 12.95 -8.52 -10.64
C VAL A 256 12.56 -7.16 -11.19
N THR A 257 12.81 -6.94 -12.48
CA THR A 257 12.54 -5.68 -13.18
C THR A 257 11.20 -5.73 -13.91
N PRO A 258 10.20 -4.94 -13.52
CA PRO A 258 8.94 -4.80 -14.25
C PRO A 258 9.12 -3.93 -15.50
N ASP A 259 8.12 -3.90 -16.38
CA ASP A 259 8.05 -2.98 -17.52
C ASP A 259 7.52 -1.60 -17.09
N LEU A 260 6.57 -1.59 -16.16
CA LEU A 260 6.01 -0.40 -15.53
C LEU A 260 5.94 -0.57 -14.01
N THR A 261 6.04 0.54 -13.31
CA THR A 261 5.87 0.61 -11.85
C THR A 261 4.92 1.75 -11.50
N THR A 262 4.05 1.53 -10.52
CA THR A 262 3.21 2.58 -9.93
C THR A 262 3.67 2.92 -8.52
N PHE A 263 3.62 4.20 -8.17
CA PHE A 263 4.03 4.74 -6.88
C PHE A 263 2.94 5.61 -6.26
N GLY A 264 3.05 5.83 -4.97
CA GLY A 264 2.22 6.73 -4.18
C GLY A 264 2.75 6.84 -2.76
N LYS A 265 1.89 7.16 -1.80
CA LYS A 265 2.22 7.14 -0.37
C LYS A 265 3.53 7.87 -0.04
N ILE A 266 4.66 7.18 0.11
CA ILE A 266 5.95 7.73 0.53
C ILE A 266 6.42 8.87 -0.37
N ILE A 267 6.25 8.74 -1.71
CA ILE A 267 6.68 9.79 -2.65
C ILE A 267 5.93 11.12 -2.49
N GLY A 268 4.88 11.14 -1.69
CA GLY A 268 4.13 12.35 -1.36
C GLY A 268 4.52 13.00 -0.04
N GLY A 269 5.31 12.33 0.81
CA GLY A 269 5.67 12.87 2.11
C GLY A 269 4.50 13.22 3.01
N GLY A 270 3.32 12.61 2.77
CA GLY A 270 2.05 12.90 3.44
C GLY A 270 1.05 13.69 2.60
N MET A 271 1.48 14.24 1.46
CA MET A 271 0.60 14.95 0.51
C MET A 271 -0.02 13.99 -0.52
N PRO A 272 -1.19 14.33 -1.09
CA PRO A 272 -1.80 13.53 -2.16
C PRO A 272 -0.91 13.50 -3.40
N VAL A 273 -0.43 12.31 -3.76
CA VAL A 273 0.41 12.09 -4.93
C VAL A 273 0.36 10.63 -5.37
N GLY A 274 0.59 10.42 -6.64
CA GLY A 274 0.94 9.14 -7.25
C GLY A 274 1.90 9.39 -8.40
N ALA A 275 2.47 8.32 -8.92
CA ALA A 275 3.26 8.35 -10.14
C ALA A 275 3.21 6.98 -10.82
N TYR A 276 3.43 6.95 -12.12
CA TYR A 276 3.72 5.73 -12.86
C TYR A 276 4.83 5.98 -13.85
N GLY A 277 5.64 4.98 -14.08
CA GLY A 277 6.78 5.09 -14.98
C GLY A 277 7.32 3.71 -15.35
N GLY A 278 8.34 3.70 -16.17
CA GLY A 278 9.00 2.48 -16.63
C GLY A 278 9.81 2.70 -17.89
N ARG A 279 9.79 1.69 -18.77
CA ARG A 279 10.53 1.70 -20.04
C ARG A 279 10.12 2.89 -20.89
N ARG A 280 11.10 3.59 -21.41
CA ARG A 280 10.92 4.81 -22.22
C ARG A 280 9.96 4.59 -23.39
N GLU A 281 10.13 3.50 -24.12
CA GLU A 281 9.30 3.19 -25.30
C GLU A 281 7.81 2.99 -24.99
N LEU A 282 7.48 2.60 -23.73
CA LEU A 282 6.10 2.56 -23.27
C LEU A 282 5.64 3.97 -22.88
N MET A 283 6.42 4.67 -22.08
CA MET A 283 6.05 5.97 -21.54
C MET A 283 5.91 7.05 -22.62
N GLU A 284 6.67 6.98 -23.71
CA GLU A 284 6.56 7.88 -24.86
C GLU A 284 5.22 7.74 -25.61
N GLN A 285 4.46 6.69 -25.37
CA GLN A 285 3.10 6.55 -25.91
C GLN A 285 2.05 7.39 -25.15
N ILE A 286 2.41 7.99 -24.02
CA ILE A 286 1.53 8.89 -23.27
C ILE A 286 1.54 10.28 -23.89
N ALA A 287 0.36 10.89 -24.00
CA ALA A 287 0.21 12.27 -24.48
C ALA A 287 1.03 13.26 -23.61
N PRO A 288 1.69 14.29 -24.19
CA PRO A 288 1.60 14.71 -25.58
C PRO A 288 2.56 13.98 -26.54
N SER A 289 3.45 13.13 -26.07
CA SER A 289 4.43 12.42 -26.94
C SER A 289 3.76 11.36 -27.80
N GLY A 290 2.73 10.68 -27.29
CA GLY A 290 1.97 9.64 -27.97
C GLY A 290 0.46 9.84 -27.84
N PRO A 291 -0.34 8.88 -28.35
CA PRO A 291 -1.79 9.03 -28.43
C PRO A 291 -2.55 8.67 -27.15
N ILE A 292 -1.92 8.04 -26.16
CA ILE A 292 -2.60 7.54 -24.96
C ILE A 292 -2.78 8.69 -23.96
N TYR A 293 -4.04 9.04 -23.68
CA TYR A 293 -4.37 10.23 -22.90
C TYR A 293 -4.34 9.99 -21.39
N GLN A 294 -3.68 10.90 -20.68
CA GLN A 294 -3.75 11.09 -19.24
C GLN A 294 -3.51 12.57 -18.95
N ALA A 295 -4.27 13.14 -17.99
CA ALA A 295 -4.12 14.52 -17.54
C ALA A 295 -4.49 14.62 -16.05
N GLY A 296 -3.97 15.65 -15.38
CA GLY A 296 -4.29 15.94 -13.98
C GLY A 296 -3.94 17.38 -13.64
N THR A 297 -4.92 18.18 -13.25
CA THR A 297 -4.76 19.62 -12.95
C THR A 297 -3.74 19.87 -11.86
N LEU A 298 -3.68 19.02 -10.84
CA LEU A 298 -2.78 19.17 -9.67
C LEU A 298 -1.60 18.20 -9.69
N SER A 299 -1.44 17.42 -10.78
CA SER A 299 -0.31 16.50 -10.93
C SER A 299 1.00 17.28 -10.92
N GLY A 300 1.94 16.90 -10.06
CA GLY A 300 3.21 17.60 -9.93
C GLY A 300 3.13 18.95 -9.20
N ASN A 301 2.08 19.20 -8.40
CA ASN A 301 1.96 20.47 -7.69
C ASN A 301 3.17 20.71 -6.76
N PRO A 302 3.59 21.98 -6.60
CA PRO A 302 4.84 22.31 -5.91
C PRO A 302 4.90 21.86 -4.46
N VAL A 303 3.77 21.87 -3.75
CA VAL A 303 3.72 21.50 -2.33
C VAL A 303 3.91 20.00 -2.15
N ALA A 304 3.24 19.17 -2.98
CA ALA A 304 3.43 17.71 -2.94
C ALA A 304 4.85 17.31 -3.40
N MET A 305 5.41 18.00 -4.41
CA MET A 305 6.79 17.76 -4.85
C MET A 305 7.79 18.11 -3.75
N ALA A 306 7.63 19.22 -3.06
CA ALA A 306 8.50 19.62 -1.96
C ALA A 306 8.45 18.63 -0.79
N ALA A 307 7.25 18.18 -0.40
CA ALA A 307 7.08 17.18 0.66
C ALA A 307 7.73 15.84 0.27
N GLY A 308 7.46 15.37 -0.95
CA GLY A 308 8.00 14.11 -1.46
C GLY A 308 9.52 14.13 -1.60
N LEU A 309 10.11 15.19 -2.15
CA LEU A 309 11.55 15.33 -2.28
C LEU A 309 12.25 15.32 -0.91
N ALA A 310 11.72 16.05 0.07
CA ALA A 310 12.25 16.04 1.43
C ALA A 310 12.15 14.65 2.08
N MET A 311 11.06 13.92 1.84
CA MET A 311 10.91 12.55 2.30
C MET A 311 11.92 11.62 1.64
N LEU A 312 12.08 11.70 0.31
CA LEU A 312 13.01 10.86 -0.43
C LEU A 312 14.47 11.17 -0.07
N GLU A 313 14.80 12.40 0.28
CA GLU A 313 16.13 12.78 0.79
C GLU A 313 16.46 12.07 2.11
N LEU A 314 15.53 12.10 3.07
CA LEU A 314 15.69 11.49 4.39
C LEU A 314 15.92 9.98 4.34
N ILE A 315 15.20 9.27 3.49
CA ILE A 315 15.31 7.80 3.41
C ILE A 315 16.54 7.31 2.63
N GLN A 316 17.30 8.20 1.99
CA GLN A 316 18.58 7.88 1.35
C GLN A 316 19.74 7.81 2.35
N GLU A 317 19.51 8.14 3.63
CA GLU A 317 20.55 7.98 4.65
C GLU A 317 21.06 6.53 4.70
N PRO A 318 22.38 6.32 4.64
CA PRO A 318 22.95 4.98 4.69
C PRO A 318 22.48 4.17 5.90
N GLY A 319 22.05 2.94 5.65
CA GLY A 319 21.52 2.04 6.69
C GLY A 319 20.08 2.34 7.13
N PHE A 320 19.36 3.28 6.49
CA PHE A 320 17.98 3.63 6.86
C PHE A 320 17.06 2.41 6.81
N HIS A 321 17.03 1.71 5.68
CA HIS A 321 16.14 0.55 5.48
C HIS A 321 16.56 -0.65 6.31
N GLU A 322 17.84 -0.85 6.55
CA GLU A 322 18.36 -1.92 7.41
C GLU A 322 17.94 -1.70 8.86
N ARG A 323 18.05 -0.47 9.39
CA ARG A 323 17.57 -0.11 10.74
C ARG A 323 16.05 -0.29 10.85
N LEU A 324 15.31 0.14 9.82
CA LEU A 324 13.86 -0.02 9.78
C LEU A 324 13.44 -1.50 9.81
N ALA A 325 14.08 -2.33 8.97
CA ALA A 325 13.84 -3.78 8.94
C ALA A 325 14.22 -4.47 10.26
N ALA A 326 15.30 -4.05 10.90
CA ALA A 326 15.71 -4.58 12.21
C ALA A 326 14.67 -4.28 13.29
N ARG A 327 14.13 -3.05 13.35
CA ARG A 327 13.05 -2.69 14.28
C ARG A 327 11.76 -3.45 13.99
N THR A 328 11.41 -3.61 12.72
CA THR A 328 10.24 -4.42 12.32
C THR A 328 10.40 -5.87 12.77
N ARG A 329 11.59 -6.43 12.63
CA ARG A 329 11.91 -7.78 13.14
C ARG A 329 11.76 -7.86 14.64
N LEU A 330 12.32 -6.90 15.39
CA LEU A 330 12.23 -6.87 16.85
C LEU A 330 10.76 -6.87 17.33
N LEU A 331 9.92 -6.06 16.72
CA LEU A 331 8.48 -6.04 17.00
C LEU A 331 7.82 -7.38 16.69
N CYS A 332 8.03 -7.94 15.50
CA CYS A 332 7.37 -9.18 15.08
C CYS A 332 7.82 -10.39 15.92
N ASP A 333 9.11 -10.51 16.17
CA ASP A 333 9.67 -11.61 16.98
C ASP A 333 9.20 -11.49 18.44
N GLY A 334 9.11 -10.26 18.96
CA GLY A 334 8.55 -9.98 20.28
C GLY A 334 7.06 -10.34 20.38
N LEU A 335 6.24 -9.94 19.41
CA LEU A 335 4.81 -10.29 19.36
C LEU A 335 4.61 -11.81 19.26
N GLN A 336 5.41 -12.51 18.46
CA GLN A 336 5.38 -13.97 18.38
C GLN A 336 5.70 -14.60 19.76
N SER A 337 6.78 -14.15 20.41
CA SER A 337 7.16 -14.65 21.73
C SER A 337 6.08 -14.40 22.80
N VAL A 338 5.42 -13.24 22.74
CA VAL A 338 4.29 -12.92 23.64
C VAL A 338 3.11 -13.86 23.38
N ALA A 339 2.75 -14.09 22.12
CA ALA A 339 1.64 -14.98 21.75
C ALA A 339 1.93 -16.43 22.15
N ASP A 340 3.16 -16.91 21.90
CA ASP A 340 3.61 -18.25 22.30
C ASP A 340 3.51 -18.42 23.82
N GLY A 341 3.97 -17.41 24.60
CA GLY A 341 3.89 -17.41 26.06
C GLY A 341 2.46 -17.39 26.62
N GLU A 342 1.53 -16.83 25.88
CA GLU A 342 0.09 -16.82 26.20
C GLU A 342 -0.66 -18.01 25.58
N GLY A 343 -0.01 -18.91 24.83
CA GLY A 343 -0.62 -20.08 24.20
C GLY A 343 -1.65 -19.74 23.13
N VAL A 344 -1.42 -18.65 22.38
CA VAL A 344 -2.29 -18.18 21.31
C VAL A 344 -1.71 -18.58 19.95
N ALA A 345 -2.55 -19.16 19.08
CA ALA A 345 -2.20 -19.42 17.71
C ALA A 345 -1.93 -18.09 16.97
N PHE A 346 -0.67 -17.86 16.59
CA PHE A 346 -0.25 -16.59 16.03
C PHE A 346 0.92 -16.77 15.07
N SER A 347 0.96 -15.99 14.02
CA SER A 347 2.10 -15.92 13.11
C SER A 347 2.28 -14.52 12.55
N THR A 348 3.50 -14.18 12.17
CA THR A 348 3.81 -12.88 11.57
C THR A 348 4.50 -13.05 10.22
N ASN A 349 4.24 -12.14 9.30
CA ASN A 349 5.05 -11.91 8.11
C ASN A 349 5.69 -10.52 8.20
N ARG A 350 6.84 -10.33 7.54
CA ARG A 350 7.50 -9.02 7.43
C ARG A 350 8.36 -8.90 6.19
N VAL A 351 8.42 -7.70 5.62
CA VAL A 351 9.37 -7.32 4.56
C VAL A 351 9.75 -5.85 4.76
N GLY A 352 11.04 -5.56 4.95
CA GLY A 352 11.48 -4.19 5.24
C GLY A 352 10.75 -3.58 6.44
N GLY A 353 10.11 -2.43 6.22
CA GLY A 353 9.29 -1.73 7.21
C GLY A 353 7.80 -2.10 7.22
N MET A 354 7.41 -3.20 6.58
CA MET A 354 6.04 -3.73 6.57
C MET A 354 5.94 -5.00 7.40
N PHE A 355 4.80 -5.20 8.06
CA PHE A 355 4.53 -6.44 8.78
C PHE A 355 3.05 -6.82 8.74
N GLY A 356 2.78 -8.08 9.00
CA GLY A 356 1.44 -8.66 9.10
C GLY A 356 1.29 -9.51 10.34
N LEU A 357 0.11 -9.46 10.93
CA LEU A 357 -0.26 -10.21 12.13
C LEU A 357 -1.43 -11.15 11.79
N PHE A 358 -1.25 -12.43 12.05
CA PHE A 358 -2.26 -13.45 11.75
C PHE A 358 -2.52 -14.30 12.98
N PHE A 359 -3.76 -14.45 13.36
CA PHE A 359 -4.19 -15.43 14.37
C PHE A 359 -4.38 -16.80 13.70
N SER A 360 -3.26 -17.45 13.46
CA SER A 360 -3.13 -18.73 12.76
C SER A 360 -1.89 -19.47 13.23
N THR A 361 -1.96 -20.78 13.30
CA THR A 361 -0.81 -21.65 13.63
C THR A 361 0.20 -21.75 12.49
N GLU A 362 -0.24 -21.49 11.26
CA GLU A 362 0.59 -21.60 10.06
C GLU A 362 1.02 -20.22 9.56
N LYS A 363 2.18 -20.18 8.92
CA LYS A 363 2.62 -19.00 8.21
C LYS A 363 1.74 -18.75 6.99
N VAL A 364 1.10 -17.59 6.95
CA VAL A 364 0.14 -17.23 5.89
C VAL A 364 0.88 -16.81 4.63
N ARG A 365 0.53 -17.41 3.48
CA ARG A 365 1.16 -17.19 2.17
C ARG A 365 0.16 -16.95 1.05
N SER A 366 -1.14 -17.03 1.32
CA SER A 366 -2.20 -16.88 0.33
C SER A 366 -3.40 -16.15 0.90
N TYR A 367 -4.26 -15.65 0.01
CA TYR A 367 -5.53 -15.02 0.39
C TYR A 367 -6.44 -15.99 1.16
N ALA A 368 -6.53 -17.24 0.71
CA ALA A 368 -7.32 -18.28 1.38
C ALA A 368 -6.85 -18.52 2.83
N GLN A 369 -5.54 -18.57 3.07
CA GLN A 369 -5.00 -18.70 4.42
C GLN A 369 -5.25 -17.44 5.27
N ALA A 370 -5.13 -16.24 4.68
CA ALA A 370 -5.42 -14.99 5.38
C ALA A 370 -6.88 -14.92 5.84
N THR A 371 -7.82 -15.32 4.97
CA THR A 371 -9.25 -15.33 5.29
C THR A 371 -9.66 -16.46 6.25
N ALA A 372 -8.87 -17.50 6.38
CA ALA A 372 -9.08 -18.59 7.34
C ALA A 372 -8.53 -18.29 8.75
N ALA A 373 -7.75 -17.21 8.93
CA ALA A 373 -7.29 -16.77 10.25
C ALA A 373 -8.43 -16.33 11.16
N ASP A 374 -8.24 -16.42 12.47
CA ASP A 374 -9.28 -16.02 13.46
C ASP A 374 -9.45 -14.50 13.52
N VAL A 375 -10.36 -14.00 12.67
CA VAL A 375 -10.70 -12.57 12.60
C VAL A 375 -11.41 -12.10 13.88
N ALA A 376 -12.17 -12.95 14.55
CA ALA A 376 -12.86 -12.58 15.79
C ALA A 376 -11.87 -12.34 16.93
N LEU A 377 -10.84 -13.18 17.03
CA LEU A 377 -9.76 -12.98 17.98
C LEU A 377 -8.92 -11.73 17.65
N PHE A 378 -8.64 -11.48 16.36
CA PHE A 378 -8.01 -10.23 15.92
C PHE A 378 -8.80 -9.01 16.38
N ASN A 379 -10.12 -9.01 16.20
CA ASN A 379 -10.96 -7.87 16.58
C ASN A 379 -10.90 -7.59 18.09
N ARG A 380 -10.95 -8.63 18.94
CA ARG A 380 -10.78 -8.47 20.38
C ARG A 380 -9.38 -7.96 20.74
N PHE A 381 -8.35 -8.51 20.12
CA PHE A 381 -6.98 -8.06 20.28
C PHE A 381 -6.79 -6.59 19.88
N PHE A 382 -7.33 -6.19 18.71
CA PHE A 382 -7.30 -4.80 18.24
C PHE A 382 -7.84 -3.82 19.30
N HIS A 383 -9.03 -4.10 19.85
CA HIS A 383 -9.61 -3.25 20.89
C HIS A 383 -8.80 -3.28 22.20
N GLY A 384 -8.23 -4.42 22.55
CA GLY A 384 -7.32 -4.56 23.68
C GLY A 384 -6.06 -3.69 23.52
N MET A 385 -5.48 -3.64 22.34
CA MET A 385 -4.34 -2.80 21.99
C MET A 385 -4.72 -1.31 21.98
N LEU A 386 -5.82 -0.97 21.32
CA LEU A 386 -6.30 0.41 21.25
C LEU A 386 -6.55 1.01 22.64
N LYS A 387 -7.20 0.25 23.53
CA LYS A 387 -7.42 0.64 24.93
C LYS A 387 -6.13 0.91 25.70
N ARG A 388 -5.02 0.31 25.26
CA ARG A 388 -3.68 0.45 25.87
C ARG A 388 -2.77 1.44 25.14
N GLY A 389 -3.36 2.27 24.27
CA GLY A 389 -2.62 3.32 23.57
C GLY A 389 -1.77 2.81 22.40
N VAL A 390 -2.12 1.67 21.79
CA VAL A 390 -1.47 1.17 20.58
C VAL A 390 -2.49 1.07 19.45
N TYR A 391 -2.26 1.79 18.35
CA TYR A 391 -3.14 1.80 17.19
C TYR A 391 -2.58 0.91 16.09
N LEU A 392 -3.25 -0.21 15.87
CA LEU A 392 -3.08 -1.11 14.73
C LEU A 392 -4.11 -0.77 13.63
N ALA A 393 -3.95 -1.32 12.43
CA ALA A 393 -4.96 -1.17 11.41
C ALA A 393 -6.30 -1.79 11.86
N PRO A 394 -7.46 -1.10 11.67
CA PRO A 394 -8.77 -1.58 12.09
C PRO A 394 -9.34 -2.64 11.13
N SER A 395 -8.52 -3.61 10.75
CA SER A 395 -8.88 -4.76 9.92
C SER A 395 -7.79 -5.83 9.97
N ALA A 396 -8.17 -7.09 10.10
CA ALA A 396 -7.25 -8.23 10.05
C ALA A 396 -6.56 -8.39 8.68
N PHE A 397 -7.04 -7.69 7.65
CA PHE A 397 -6.54 -7.77 6.28
C PHE A 397 -5.63 -6.59 5.88
N GLU A 398 -5.24 -5.76 6.81
CA GLU A 398 -4.35 -4.62 6.54
C GLU A 398 -2.95 -4.86 7.12
N ALA A 399 -1.93 -4.49 6.36
CA ALA A 399 -0.56 -4.49 6.83
C ALA A 399 -0.30 -3.41 7.88
N GLY A 400 0.62 -3.67 8.80
CA GLY A 400 1.19 -2.68 9.70
C GLY A 400 2.49 -2.08 9.14
N PHE A 401 2.83 -0.88 9.63
CA PHE A 401 3.97 -0.11 9.14
C PHE A 401 4.86 0.38 10.29
N MET A 402 6.14 0.02 10.22
CA MET A 402 7.18 0.59 11.07
C MET A 402 7.64 1.93 10.48
N SER A 403 7.90 2.92 11.32
CA SER A 403 8.60 4.16 10.96
C SER A 403 9.95 4.27 11.66
N SER A 404 10.84 5.10 11.14
CA SER A 404 12.11 5.37 11.80
C SER A 404 11.95 6.13 13.13
N ALA A 405 10.78 6.71 13.37
CA ALA A 405 10.45 7.41 14.61
C ALA A 405 10.07 6.48 15.77
N HIS A 406 9.68 5.22 15.50
CA HIS A 406 9.44 4.25 16.58
C HIS A 406 10.74 3.96 17.34
N SER A 407 10.73 4.16 18.64
CA SER A 407 11.84 3.83 19.54
C SER A 407 11.78 2.37 20.04
N ASP A 408 12.86 1.90 20.62
CA ASP A 408 12.90 0.60 21.29
C ASP A 408 11.92 0.56 22.48
N GLN A 409 11.70 1.72 23.15
CA GLN A 409 10.70 1.83 24.23
C GLN A 409 9.28 1.69 23.68
N ASP A 410 8.95 2.28 22.52
CA ASP A 410 7.64 2.10 21.90
C ASP A 410 7.36 0.63 21.57
N ILE A 411 8.40 -0.10 21.14
CA ILE A 411 8.29 -1.55 20.90
C ILE A 411 8.06 -2.28 22.22
N ALA A 412 8.81 -1.97 23.28
CA ALA A 412 8.63 -2.58 24.59
C ALA A 412 7.22 -2.34 25.16
N ASP A 413 6.73 -1.09 25.08
CA ASP A 413 5.38 -0.73 25.52
C ASP A 413 4.31 -1.47 24.69
N THR A 414 4.54 -1.63 23.38
CA THR A 414 3.66 -2.38 22.50
C THR A 414 3.60 -3.87 22.88
N LEU A 415 4.72 -4.49 23.22
CA LEU A 415 4.77 -5.89 23.61
C LEU A 415 4.07 -6.14 24.96
N GLU A 416 4.18 -5.21 25.91
CA GLU A 416 3.46 -5.29 27.19
C GLU A 416 1.94 -5.09 26.98
N ALA A 417 1.56 -4.14 26.14
CA ALA A 417 0.16 -3.96 25.74
C ALA A 417 -0.39 -5.22 25.07
N ALA A 418 0.39 -5.85 24.16
CA ALA A 418 0.00 -7.06 23.45
C ALA A 418 -0.21 -8.25 24.41
N ARG A 419 0.67 -8.44 25.40
CA ARG A 419 0.53 -9.49 26.41
C ARG A 419 -0.79 -9.36 27.15
N SER A 420 -1.08 -8.17 27.64
CA SER A 420 -2.33 -7.88 28.35
C SER A 420 -3.56 -8.02 27.43
N ALA A 421 -3.46 -7.53 26.19
CA ALA A 421 -4.56 -7.61 25.22
C ALA A 421 -4.87 -9.07 24.81
N LEU A 422 -3.87 -9.94 24.67
CA LEU A 422 -4.06 -11.36 24.36
C LEU A 422 -4.74 -12.11 25.51
N ARG A 423 -4.37 -11.81 26.77
CA ARG A 423 -5.06 -12.38 27.95
C ARG A 423 -6.53 -12.03 27.97
N ASP A 424 -6.84 -10.74 27.77
CA ASP A 424 -8.23 -10.26 27.76
C ASP A 424 -9.03 -10.86 26.58
N ALA A 425 -8.40 -11.07 25.44
CA ALA A 425 -9.05 -11.55 24.23
C ALA A 425 -9.42 -13.05 24.25
N ARG A 426 -8.86 -13.83 25.20
CA ARG A 426 -9.16 -15.27 25.37
C ARG A 426 -10.40 -15.53 26.21
N VAL A 427 -10.87 -14.53 26.93
CA VAL A 427 -12.09 -14.57 27.75
C VAL A 427 -13.28 -14.10 26.91
#